data_0d614fe0bfba266b5d4a65c3fb807a7c
#
_entry.id   0d614fe0bfba266b5d4a65c3fb807a7c
#
_cell.length_a   1.000
_cell.length_b   1.000
_cell.length_c   1.000
_cell.angle_alpha   90.00
_cell.angle_beta   90.00
_cell.angle_gamma   90.00
#
_symmetry.space_group_name_H-M   'P 1'
#
loop_
_entity.id
_entity.type
_entity.pdbx_description
1 polymer ?
#
loop_
_entity_poly.entity_id
_entity_poly.type
_entity_poly.pdbx_seq_one_letter_code
_entity_poly.pdbx_strand_id
1 'polypeptide(L)'
;MGAWQGGTVAAVVAAVVVAASLITVVEAVTIMSVDFGSEWMKVAVVAPGIPMEIALNKESKRKTPSAISFRDGERTFGEDALTNGVRFPASSYGYLLDLLGKRVEGNTVVEVYKERFPYYNIEADDERGTVVFRHDSNTTYSVEELVGQLLGHARDVAMDHTDQRIKDCVITVPAFFNQAERRALLTAAQLTGLKVLSLMSSNAAVALNYGMFRRKEINTTAHHILFYDMGASATTATIASFQTLKTKERGYSETNPQLTILGVGYDRLLGGLSMQLRLRDHLARKFEEVKRTKNSVYDSPRAMAKLLKEAGRMAKILSANTEHLSQVEGVLDEEDFKLMVKREEFEDLCTDIFERVRAPVDAALISAGMDISSVDQFIIVGGATRVPRVQAILQEVWGRELGKNINADEAAAMGAVYRAADLGQGFKVKKFHVKESVLFPIEVDFERKVDMGTATADGGSSGGDSDTTATTTSSVTKVVKRSLFAVGNTYPQKKVMTFNKHTSDFVFAVNYGVNEHLPKKELRMAGTTNHSSIQVEGVTAAFQKHLSEGGEPKGIKAHFSMDDSGVLHLAGMEAVFEKSVAVEEEEEEKKEEEEEESTLSRLGSTISKLFAERSES
;
A
#
# COMPACT_ATOMS: atom_id res chain seq x y z
N MET A 1 56.79 51.15 5.76
CA MET A 1 55.83 50.47 6.67
C MET A 1 54.43 50.57 6.12
N GLY A 2 54.00 49.68 5.21
CA GLY A 2 52.68 49.82 4.58
C GLY A 2 52.18 48.61 3.78
N ALA A 3 52.91 47.47 3.79
CA ALA A 3 52.57 46.35 2.93
C ALA A 3 52.13 45.04 3.65
N TRP A 4 51.93 45.05 4.99
CA TRP A 4 51.64 43.82 5.76
C TRP A 4 50.21 43.79 6.35
N GLN A 5 49.40 44.83 6.18
CA GLN A 5 48.01 44.82 6.72
C GLN A 5 46.95 44.35 5.71
N GLY A 6 47.24 44.35 4.39
CA GLY A 6 46.26 43.91 3.39
C GLY A 6 46.09 42.39 3.28
N GLY A 7 47.14 41.60 3.57
CA GLY A 7 47.10 40.13 3.44
C GLY A 7 46.31 39.43 4.54
N THR A 8 46.37 39.96 5.76
CA THR A 8 45.64 39.37 6.91
C THR A 8 44.15 39.62 6.85
N VAL A 9 43.70 40.77 6.35
CA VAL A 9 42.27 41.09 6.19
C VAL A 9 41.69 40.24 5.06
N ALA A 10 42.39 40.07 3.93
CA ALA A 10 41.92 39.20 2.82
C ALA A 10 41.83 37.72 3.25
N ALA A 11 42.80 37.21 4.04
CA ALA A 11 42.77 35.84 4.55
C ALA A 11 41.63 35.61 5.57
N VAL A 12 41.33 36.60 6.43
CA VAL A 12 40.20 36.50 7.38
C VAL A 12 38.87 36.59 6.65
N VAL A 13 38.74 37.46 5.66
CA VAL A 13 37.51 37.54 4.82
C VAL A 13 37.30 36.26 4.03
N ALA A 14 38.36 35.72 3.42
CA ALA A 14 38.30 34.43 2.74
C ALA A 14 37.93 33.26 3.67
N ALA A 15 38.47 33.23 4.89
CA ALA A 15 38.12 32.23 5.89
C ALA A 15 36.68 32.36 6.41
N VAL A 16 36.19 33.59 6.55
CA VAL A 16 34.79 33.83 6.92
C VAL A 16 33.83 33.49 5.79
N VAL A 17 34.18 33.77 4.52
CA VAL A 17 33.38 33.38 3.35
C VAL A 17 33.40 31.86 3.15
N VAL A 18 34.53 31.19 3.36
CA VAL A 18 34.63 29.72 3.33
C VAL A 18 33.87 29.08 4.51
N ALA A 19 33.96 29.67 5.71
CA ALA A 19 33.17 29.20 6.86
C ALA A 19 31.66 29.46 6.69
N ALA A 20 31.27 30.58 6.05
CA ALA A 20 29.88 30.85 5.71
C ALA A 20 29.34 29.97 4.57
N SER A 21 30.20 29.55 3.61
CA SER A 21 29.82 28.58 2.57
C SER A 21 29.89 27.12 3.03
N LEU A 22 30.53 26.84 4.17
CA LEU A 22 30.52 25.53 4.85
C LEU A 22 29.40 25.37 5.90
N ILE A 23 28.60 26.42 6.14
CA ILE A 23 27.30 26.25 6.76
C ILE A 23 26.42 25.66 5.67
N THR A 24 26.59 24.37 5.38
CA THR A 24 25.50 23.55 4.83
C THR A 24 24.37 23.76 5.81
N VAL A 25 23.36 24.50 5.39
CA VAL A 25 22.06 24.47 6.05
C VAL A 25 21.69 22.99 6.09
N VAL A 26 21.91 22.35 7.22
CA VAL A 26 21.34 21.05 7.49
C VAL A 26 19.84 21.33 7.47
N GLU A 27 19.24 21.22 6.29
CA GLU A 27 17.77 21.27 6.19
C GLU A 27 17.27 20.29 7.23
N ALA A 28 16.59 20.82 8.24
CA ALA A 28 16.02 19.99 9.28
C ALA A 28 15.11 18.98 8.59
N VAL A 29 15.47 17.70 8.67
CA VAL A 29 14.74 16.64 7.99
C VAL A 29 13.42 16.44 8.72
N THR A 30 12.37 17.08 8.22
CA THR A 30 11.00 16.87 8.71
C THR A 30 10.33 15.84 7.81
N ILE A 31 9.73 14.85 8.42
CA ILE A 31 9.00 13.79 7.71
C ILE A 31 7.56 13.79 8.18
N MET A 32 6.65 13.51 7.27
CA MET A 32 5.24 13.36 7.60
C MET A 32 4.72 11.95 7.28
N SER A 33 3.59 11.63 7.87
CA SER A 33 2.70 10.57 7.38
C SER A 33 1.33 11.14 7.09
N VAL A 34 0.66 10.55 6.12
CA VAL A 34 -0.73 10.85 5.79
C VAL A 34 -1.55 9.58 5.93
N ASP A 35 -2.43 9.54 6.93
CA ASP A 35 -3.52 8.57 6.94
C ASP A 35 -4.63 9.10 6.05
N PHE A 36 -4.60 8.65 4.79
CA PHE A 36 -5.51 9.13 3.74
C PHE A 36 -6.77 8.27 3.72
N GLY A 37 -7.76 8.66 4.54
CA GLY A 37 -9.07 8.00 4.59
C GLY A 37 -10.06 8.55 3.56
N SER A 38 -11.12 7.78 3.26
CA SER A 38 -12.14 8.16 2.27
C SER A 38 -12.91 9.44 2.65
N GLU A 39 -13.20 9.65 3.94
CA GLU A 39 -13.93 10.84 4.45
C GLU A 39 -13.00 11.84 5.15
N TRP A 40 -12.00 11.34 5.88
CA TRP A 40 -11.11 12.16 6.70
C TRP A 40 -9.66 11.76 6.51
N MET A 41 -8.77 12.72 6.29
CA MET A 41 -7.33 12.51 6.38
C MET A 41 -6.78 13.01 7.73
N LYS A 42 -5.74 12.35 8.22
CA LYS A 42 -4.95 12.77 9.39
C LYS A 42 -3.49 12.82 8.99
N VAL A 43 -2.83 13.89 9.38
CA VAL A 43 -1.43 14.12 9.08
C VAL A 43 -0.66 14.07 10.38
N ALA A 44 0.38 13.23 10.44
CA ALA A 44 1.30 13.23 11.56
C ALA A 44 2.70 13.64 11.09
N VAL A 45 3.44 14.27 11.98
CA VAL A 45 4.77 14.81 11.68
C VAL A 45 5.79 14.37 12.73
N VAL A 46 7.05 14.34 12.32
CA VAL A 46 8.21 14.25 13.21
C VAL A 46 9.33 15.10 12.66
N ALA A 47 9.93 15.91 13.50
CA ALA A 47 11.06 16.78 13.15
C ALA A 47 12.06 16.85 14.31
N PRO A 48 13.30 17.27 14.09
CA PRO A 48 14.22 17.59 15.18
C PRO A 48 13.62 18.63 16.11
N GLY A 49 13.44 18.26 17.39
CA GLY A 49 12.80 19.13 18.39
C GLY A 49 11.27 19.09 18.42
N ILE A 50 10.62 18.43 17.47
CA ILE A 50 9.17 18.20 17.45
C ILE A 50 8.92 16.70 17.64
N PRO A 51 8.21 16.25 18.70
CA PRO A 51 7.87 14.86 18.88
C PRO A 51 6.94 14.36 17.78
N MET A 52 6.77 13.05 17.67
CA MET A 52 5.75 12.48 16.79
C MET A 52 4.36 12.91 17.26
N GLU A 53 3.68 13.72 16.46
CA GLU A 53 2.36 14.24 16.79
C GLU A 53 1.49 14.44 15.56
N ILE A 54 0.18 14.60 15.79
CA ILE A 54 -0.77 14.95 14.73
C ILE A 54 -0.67 16.45 14.44
N ALA A 55 -0.44 16.81 13.18
CA ALA A 55 -0.48 18.19 12.71
C ALA A 55 -1.92 18.74 12.76
N LEU A 56 -2.04 19.95 13.28
CA LEU A 56 -3.30 20.66 13.31
C LEU A 56 -3.52 21.41 11.99
N ASN A 57 -4.73 21.35 11.46
CA ASN A 57 -5.10 22.16 10.30
C ASN A 57 -5.41 23.60 10.71
N LYS A 58 -5.75 24.47 9.73
CA LYS A 58 -6.06 25.89 9.95
C LYS A 58 -7.21 26.14 10.93
N GLU A 59 -8.13 25.17 11.10
CA GLU A 59 -9.20 25.20 12.08
C GLU A 59 -8.78 24.63 13.45
N SER A 60 -7.48 24.40 13.67
CA SER A 60 -6.93 23.77 14.88
C SER A 60 -7.51 22.38 15.16
N LYS A 61 -7.93 21.66 14.12
CA LYS A 61 -8.45 20.29 14.21
C LYS A 61 -7.38 19.26 13.84
N ARG A 62 -7.46 18.10 14.47
CA ARG A 62 -6.53 16.96 14.29
C ARG A 62 -6.86 16.07 13.07
N LYS A 63 -7.93 16.36 12.35
CA LYS A 63 -8.34 15.68 11.11
C LYS A 63 -8.95 16.67 10.14
N THR A 64 -8.75 16.44 8.87
CA THR A 64 -9.19 17.29 7.76
C THR A 64 -10.09 16.47 6.83
N PRO A 65 -11.24 16.98 6.39
CA PRO A 65 -12.05 16.29 5.40
C PRO A 65 -11.27 16.02 4.10
N SER A 66 -11.38 14.81 3.56
CA SER A 66 -10.80 14.41 2.28
C SER A 66 -11.69 14.91 1.12
N ALA A 67 -11.86 16.23 1.04
CA ALA A 67 -12.73 16.89 0.08
C ALA A 67 -12.04 18.08 -0.60
N ILE A 68 -12.32 18.26 -1.90
CA ILE A 68 -11.85 19.37 -2.73
C ILE A 68 -13.03 19.96 -3.50
N SER A 69 -13.08 21.29 -3.62
CA SER A 69 -14.11 21.99 -4.38
C SER A 69 -13.52 23.05 -5.29
N PHE A 70 -14.08 23.17 -6.48
CA PHE A 70 -13.72 24.19 -7.46
C PHE A 70 -14.88 25.16 -7.66
N ARG A 71 -14.60 26.44 -7.52
CA ARG A 71 -15.59 27.47 -7.73
C ARG A 71 -14.92 28.79 -8.13
N ASP A 72 -15.48 29.44 -9.17
CA ASP A 72 -15.06 30.77 -9.62
C ASP A 72 -13.53 30.88 -9.88
N GLY A 73 -12.90 29.79 -10.34
CA GLY A 73 -11.45 29.68 -10.56
C GLY A 73 -10.63 29.39 -9.29
N GLU A 74 -11.25 29.30 -8.12
CA GLU A 74 -10.61 28.99 -6.86
C GLU A 74 -10.78 27.52 -6.46
N ARG A 75 -9.78 26.98 -5.76
CA ARG A 75 -9.81 25.65 -5.13
C ARG A 75 -9.89 25.77 -3.64
N THR A 76 -10.79 25.01 -3.03
CA THR A 76 -10.88 24.91 -1.57
C THR A 76 -10.77 23.46 -1.13
N PHE A 77 -10.29 23.25 0.08
CA PHE A 77 -10.03 21.94 0.66
C PHE A 77 -10.71 21.82 2.03
N GLY A 78 -10.83 20.59 2.53
CA GLY A 78 -11.26 20.32 3.89
C GLY A 78 -12.67 20.84 4.19
N GLU A 79 -12.82 21.56 5.29
CA GLU A 79 -14.12 22.08 5.77
C GLU A 79 -14.75 23.09 4.79
N ASP A 80 -13.94 23.92 4.13
CA ASP A 80 -14.43 24.85 3.11
C ASP A 80 -14.99 24.10 1.90
N ALA A 81 -14.29 23.03 1.46
CA ALA A 81 -14.78 22.19 0.37
C ALA A 81 -16.08 21.47 0.74
N LEU A 82 -16.23 20.98 1.98
CA LEU A 82 -17.50 20.41 2.45
C LEU A 82 -18.64 21.42 2.49
N THR A 83 -18.33 22.65 2.90
CA THR A 83 -19.32 23.75 2.93
C THR A 83 -19.76 24.12 1.53
N ASN A 84 -18.83 24.21 0.59
CA ASN A 84 -19.12 24.41 -0.84
C ASN A 84 -19.89 23.23 -1.42
N GLY A 85 -19.57 22.00 -1.04
CA GLY A 85 -20.22 20.76 -1.50
C GLY A 85 -21.70 20.68 -1.17
N VAL A 86 -22.15 21.34 -0.11
CA VAL A 86 -23.60 21.45 0.18
C VAL A 86 -24.31 22.38 -0.81
N ARG A 87 -23.63 23.42 -1.28
CA ARG A 87 -24.20 24.42 -2.19
C ARG A 87 -24.02 24.03 -3.65
N PHE A 88 -22.85 23.45 -3.98
CA PHE A 88 -22.37 23.13 -5.32
C PHE A 88 -21.85 21.69 -5.37
N PRO A 89 -22.71 20.68 -5.16
CA PRO A 89 -22.26 19.29 -5.03
C PRO A 89 -21.57 18.77 -6.29
N ALA A 90 -21.97 19.17 -7.49
CA ALA A 90 -21.38 18.72 -8.76
C ALA A 90 -19.92 19.20 -8.99
N SER A 91 -19.48 20.25 -8.30
CA SER A 91 -18.12 20.80 -8.40
C SER A 91 -17.29 20.56 -7.12
N SER A 92 -17.74 19.70 -6.23
CA SER A 92 -17.09 19.38 -4.97
C SER A 92 -16.95 17.87 -4.83
N TYR A 93 -15.70 17.38 -4.80
CA TYR A 93 -15.36 15.97 -4.92
C TYR A 93 -14.89 15.40 -3.57
N GLY A 94 -15.41 14.23 -3.22
CA GLY A 94 -15.06 13.50 -2.00
C GLY A 94 -15.09 12.00 -2.21
N TYR A 95 -14.67 11.23 -1.21
CA TYR A 95 -14.58 9.75 -1.26
C TYR A 95 -13.73 9.23 -2.44
N LEU A 96 -12.76 10.01 -2.89
CA LEU A 96 -11.95 9.74 -4.08
C LEU A 96 -11.06 8.50 -3.94
N LEU A 97 -10.71 8.13 -2.70
CA LEU A 97 -9.90 6.95 -2.41
C LEU A 97 -10.50 5.67 -3.00
N ASP A 98 -11.85 5.59 -3.02
CA ASP A 98 -12.56 4.41 -3.51
C ASP A 98 -12.43 4.22 -5.02
N LEU A 99 -12.09 5.30 -5.77
CA LEU A 99 -12.00 5.32 -7.23
C LEU A 99 -10.57 5.23 -7.78
N LEU A 100 -9.54 5.34 -6.93
CA LEU A 100 -8.15 5.27 -7.36
C LEU A 100 -7.85 3.97 -8.13
N GLY A 101 -7.25 4.11 -9.33
CA GLY A 101 -6.85 2.98 -10.16
C GLY A 101 -8.01 2.14 -10.69
N LYS A 102 -9.26 2.63 -10.63
CA LYS A 102 -10.44 1.92 -11.13
C LYS A 102 -10.71 2.27 -12.58
N ARG A 103 -11.17 1.26 -13.34
CA ARG A 103 -11.76 1.44 -14.65
C ARG A 103 -13.26 1.63 -14.51
N VAL A 104 -13.87 2.38 -15.43
CA VAL A 104 -15.32 2.65 -15.39
C VAL A 104 -16.11 1.41 -15.75
N GLU A 105 -15.68 0.67 -16.78
CA GLU A 105 -16.43 -0.45 -17.32
C GLU A 105 -16.37 -1.67 -16.39
N GLY A 106 -17.57 -2.19 -16.06
CA GLY A 106 -17.74 -3.44 -15.31
C GLY A 106 -17.23 -3.42 -13.87
N ASN A 107 -16.99 -2.25 -13.30
CA ASN A 107 -16.48 -2.10 -11.93
C ASN A 107 -17.59 -1.77 -10.93
N THR A 108 -17.95 -2.72 -10.09
CA THR A 108 -19.02 -2.57 -9.09
C THR A 108 -18.80 -1.41 -8.12
N VAL A 109 -17.55 -1.06 -7.77
CA VAL A 109 -17.28 0.08 -6.87
C VAL A 109 -17.63 1.40 -7.55
N VAL A 110 -17.30 1.53 -8.84
CA VAL A 110 -17.64 2.72 -9.63
C VAL A 110 -19.15 2.83 -9.84
N GLU A 111 -19.84 1.71 -10.09
CA GLU A 111 -21.30 1.68 -10.21
C GLU A 111 -21.95 2.16 -8.92
N VAL A 112 -21.57 1.60 -7.78
CA VAL A 112 -22.08 2.01 -6.46
C VAL A 112 -21.74 3.47 -6.14
N TYR A 113 -20.56 3.96 -6.54
CA TYR A 113 -20.18 5.36 -6.35
C TYR A 113 -21.09 6.30 -7.17
N LYS A 114 -21.40 5.95 -8.44
CA LYS A 114 -22.35 6.72 -9.28
C LYS A 114 -23.75 6.75 -8.68
N GLU A 115 -24.22 5.64 -8.10
CA GLU A 115 -25.51 5.59 -7.40
C GLU A 115 -25.53 6.47 -6.14
N ARG A 116 -24.45 6.48 -5.38
CA ARG A 116 -24.32 7.31 -4.16
C ARG A 116 -24.28 8.81 -4.46
N PHE A 117 -23.66 9.18 -5.58
CA PHE A 117 -23.37 10.56 -5.98
C PHE A 117 -23.77 10.81 -7.45
N PRO A 118 -25.07 10.75 -7.79
CA PRO A 118 -25.54 10.78 -9.17
C PRO A 118 -25.33 12.12 -9.88
N TYR A 119 -24.92 13.15 -9.17
CA TYR A 119 -24.65 14.48 -9.70
C TYR A 119 -23.24 14.64 -10.29
N TYR A 120 -22.36 13.65 -10.15
CA TYR A 120 -21.06 13.67 -10.81
C TYR A 120 -21.15 13.14 -12.23
N ASN A 121 -20.54 13.85 -13.16
CA ASN A 121 -20.32 13.36 -14.51
C ASN A 121 -19.02 12.54 -14.56
N ILE A 122 -19.16 11.21 -14.46
CA ILE A 122 -18.05 10.25 -14.43
C ILE A 122 -17.97 9.56 -15.78
N GLU A 123 -16.82 9.71 -16.45
CA GLU A 123 -16.50 9.13 -17.74
C GLU A 123 -15.28 8.22 -17.66
N ALA A 124 -15.06 7.44 -18.72
CA ALA A 124 -13.82 6.69 -18.89
C ALA A 124 -12.77 7.57 -19.58
N ASP A 125 -11.54 7.54 -19.08
CA ASP A 125 -10.40 8.11 -19.80
C ASP A 125 -10.19 7.38 -21.14
N ASP A 126 -9.98 8.12 -22.22
CA ASP A 126 -9.95 7.58 -23.59
C ASP A 126 -8.82 6.56 -23.81
N GLU A 127 -7.69 6.71 -23.13
CA GLU A 127 -6.52 5.84 -23.30
C GLU A 127 -6.50 4.71 -22.28
N ARG A 128 -6.79 5.02 -21.02
CA ARG A 128 -6.63 4.09 -19.88
C ARG A 128 -7.93 3.40 -19.50
N GLY A 129 -9.08 3.98 -19.88
CA GLY A 129 -10.41 3.53 -19.43
C GLY A 129 -10.64 3.75 -17.93
N THR A 130 -9.76 4.52 -17.25
CA THR A 130 -9.88 4.83 -15.83
C THR A 130 -10.90 5.92 -15.57
N VAL A 131 -11.33 6.05 -14.32
CA VAL A 131 -12.30 7.06 -13.91
C VAL A 131 -11.74 8.47 -14.08
N VAL A 132 -12.50 9.32 -14.79
CA VAL A 132 -12.30 10.77 -14.85
C VAL A 132 -13.60 11.49 -14.53
N PHE A 133 -13.47 12.66 -13.91
CA PHE A 133 -14.59 13.57 -13.64
C PHE A 133 -14.60 14.67 -14.69
N ARG A 134 -15.67 14.76 -15.45
CA ARG A 134 -15.91 15.90 -16.33
C ARG A 134 -16.49 17.04 -15.50
N HIS A 135 -15.66 18.05 -15.25
CA HIS A 135 -16.02 19.21 -14.45
C HIS A 135 -16.89 20.19 -15.23
N ASP A 136 -16.46 20.49 -16.48
CA ASP A 136 -17.16 21.33 -17.43
C ASP A 136 -16.90 20.87 -18.88
N SER A 137 -17.30 21.67 -19.87
CA SER A 137 -17.10 21.34 -21.30
C SER A 137 -15.64 21.16 -21.72
N ASN A 138 -14.71 21.78 -20.99
CA ASN A 138 -13.30 21.85 -21.36
C ASN A 138 -12.36 21.22 -20.33
N THR A 139 -12.86 20.91 -19.14
CA THR A 139 -12.05 20.47 -18.01
C THR A 139 -12.47 19.10 -17.53
N THR A 140 -11.53 18.18 -17.52
CA THR A 140 -11.67 16.87 -16.87
C THR A 140 -10.56 16.71 -15.83
N TYR A 141 -10.86 16.00 -14.73
CA TYR A 141 -9.90 15.65 -13.72
C TYR A 141 -9.83 14.13 -13.57
N SER A 142 -8.63 13.57 -13.64
CA SER A 142 -8.41 12.19 -13.20
C SER A 142 -8.51 12.09 -11.67
N VAL A 143 -8.77 10.89 -11.17
CA VAL A 143 -8.80 10.65 -9.72
C VAL A 143 -7.42 10.92 -9.10
N GLU A 144 -6.35 10.57 -9.82
CA GLU A 144 -4.98 10.81 -9.39
C GLU A 144 -4.66 12.30 -9.23
N GLU A 145 -5.16 13.16 -10.12
CA GLU A 145 -4.98 14.62 -10.01
C GLU A 145 -5.72 15.19 -8.80
N LEU A 146 -6.97 14.78 -8.57
CA LEU A 146 -7.75 15.24 -7.43
C LEU A 146 -7.14 14.77 -6.10
N VAL A 147 -6.73 13.50 -6.02
CA VAL A 147 -6.04 12.95 -4.84
C VAL A 147 -4.67 13.60 -4.65
N GLY A 148 -3.94 13.86 -5.74
CA GLY A 148 -2.67 14.59 -5.68
C GLY A 148 -2.84 15.96 -5.04
N GLN A 149 -3.87 16.72 -5.42
CA GLN A 149 -4.17 18.02 -4.81
C GLN A 149 -4.51 17.90 -3.32
N LEU A 150 -5.24 16.86 -2.90
CA LEU A 150 -5.50 16.58 -1.47
C LEU A 150 -4.22 16.22 -0.71
N LEU A 151 -3.31 15.45 -1.30
CA LEU A 151 -2.01 15.14 -0.72
C LEU A 151 -1.11 16.39 -0.62
N GLY A 152 -1.18 17.27 -1.63
CA GLY A 152 -0.56 18.59 -1.59
C GLY A 152 -1.06 19.42 -0.40
N HIS A 153 -2.38 19.46 -0.21
CA HIS A 153 -2.98 20.14 0.94
C HIS A 153 -2.57 19.47 2.29
N ALA A 154 -2.46 18.14 2.35
CA ALA A 154 -1.94 17.45 3.55
C ALA A 154 -0.49 17.86 3.87
N ARG A 155 0.35 18.04 2.84
CA ARG A 155 1.71 18.58 3.00
C ARG A 155 1.68 20.02 3.53
N ASP A 156 0.81 20.86 3.00
CA ASP A 156 0.68 22.26 3.41
C ASP A 156 0.26 22.35 4.89
N VAL A 157 -0.71 21.52 5.34
CA VAL A 157 -1.08 21.38 6.76
C VAL A 157 0.13 20.99 7.63
N ALA A 158 0.97 20.06 7.17
CA ALA A 158 2.15 19.66 7.92
C ALA A 158 3.22 20.77 7.95
N MET A 159 3.41 21.48 6.84
CA MET A 159 4.36 22.60 6.75
C MET A 159 3.93 23.79 7.59
N ASP A 160 2.66 24.14 7.59
CA ASP A 160 2.10 25.22 8.40
C ASP A 160 2.22 24.90 9.91
N HIS A 161 2.03 23.61 10.27
CA HIS A 161 2.15 23.17 11.66
C HIS A 161 3.59 23.19 12.18
N THR A 162 4.57 22.86 11.33
CA THR A 162 5.98 22.71 11.73
C THR A 162 6.86 23.90 11.37
N ASP A 163 6.38 24.81 10.54
CA ASP A 163 7.16 25.88 9.90
C ASP A 163 8.43 25.34 9.19
N GLN A 164 8.33 24.12 8.59
CA GLN A 164 9.43 23.45 7.93
C GLN A 164 9.00 22.88 6.57
N ARG A 165 9.94 22.81 5.63
CA ARG A 165 9.70 22.16 4.34
C ARG A 165 9.64 20.65 4.49
N ILE A 166 8.63 20.04 3.90
CA ILE A 166 8.40 18.60 3.94
C ILE A 166 8.34 18.04 2.53
N LYS A 167 9.10 16.98 2.30
CA LYS A 167 9.15 16.25 1.03
C LYS A 167 8.92 14.76 1.21
N ASP A 168 9.50 14.17 2.25
CA ASP A 168 9.47 12.74 2.52
C ASP A 168 8.22 12.38 3.33
N CYS A 169 7.51 11.33 2.89
CA CYS A 169 6.29 10.90 3.56
C CYS A 169 6.09 9.38 3.51
N VAL A 170 5.27 8.88 4.45
CA VAL A 170 4.60 7.57 4.38
C VAL A 170 3.10 7.82 4.27
N ILE A 171 2.43 7.13 3.34
CA ILE A 171 0.98 7.26 3.13
C ILE A 171 0.32 5.93 3.45
N THR A 172 -0.78 5.95 4.23
CA THR A 172 -1.55 4.74 4.48
C THR A 172 -2.43 4.39 3.28
N VAL A 173 -2.63 3.09 3.08
CA VAL A 173 -3.54 2.54 2.08
C VAL A 173 -4.44 1.48 2.72
N PRO A 174 -5.66 1.26 2.24
CA PRO A 174 -6.42 0.08 2.62
C PRO A 174 -5.64 -1.21 2.32
N ALA A 175 -5.70 -2.19 3.23
CA ALA A 175 -4.98 -3.46 3.06
C ALA A 175 -5.32 -4.16 1.73
N PHE A 176 -6.54 -4.00 1.28
CA PHE A 176 -7.07 -4.57 0.04
C PHE A 176 -6.73 -3.78 -1.23
N PHE A 177 -5.87 -2.76 -1.18
CA PHE A 177 -5.39 -2.09 -2.39
C PHE A 177 -4.52 -3.03 -3.22
N ASN A 178 -4.90 -3.20 -4.48
CA ASN A 178 -4.17 -3.97 -5.46
C ASN A 178 -3.00 -3.15 -6.08
N GLN A 179 -2.30 -3.71 -7.06
CA GLN A 179 -1.17 -3.06 -7.70
C GLN A 179 -1.56 -1.78 -8.45
N ALA A 180 -2.73 -1.75 -9.10
CA ALA A 180 -3.21 -0.57 -9.82
C ALA A 180 -3.55 0.57 -8.85
N GLU A 181 -4.26 0.27 -7.76
CA GLU A 181 -4.63 1.23 -6.73
C GLU A 181 -3.40 1.84 -6.03
N ARG A 182 -2.40 0.99 -5.68
CA ARG A 182 -1.14 1.45 -5.06
C ARG A 182 -0.34 2.34 -6.01
N ARG A 183 -0.21 1.96 -7.28
CA ARG A 183 0.49 2.75 -8.29
C ARG A 183 -0.20 4.08 -8.57
N ALA A 184 -1.54 4.09 -8.65
CA ALA A 184 -2.32 5.31 -8.82
C ALA A 184 -2.08 6.31 -7.67
N LEU A 185 -2.02 5.83 -6.42
CA LEU A 185 -1.70 6.69 -5.27
C LEU A 185 -0.26 7.21 -5.31
N LEU A 186 0.72 6.39 -5.71
CA LEU A 186 2.10 6.83 -5.91
C LEU A 186 2.19 7.91 -7.00
N THR A 187 1.46 7.74 -8.11
CA THR A 187 1.36 8.75 -9.18
C THR A 187 0.74 10.04 -8.63
N ALA A 188 -0.36 9.96 -7.88
CA ALA A 188 -0.97 11.12 -7.25
C ALA A 188 0.01 11.88 -6.33
N ALA A 189 0.79 11.17 -5.52
CA ALA A 189 1.81 11.79 -4.67
C ALA A 189 2.95 12.41 -5.49
N GLN A 190 3.37 11.75 -6.57
CA GLN A 190 4.42 12.27 -7.47
C GLN A 190 4.01 13.59 -8.13
N LEU A 191 2.74 13.76 -8.52
CA LEU A 191 2.21 15.00 -9.10
C LEU A 191 2.39 16.22 -8.19
N THR A 192 2.48 16.01 -6.88
CA THR A 192 2.70 17.08 -5.89
C THR A 192 4.16 17.27 -5.49
N GLY A 193 5.07 16.46 -6.04
CA GLY A 193 6.47 16.45 -5.68
C GLY A 193 6.78 15.82 -4.33
N LEU A 194 5.84 15.09 -3.73
CA LEU A 194 6.07 14.28 -2.53
C LEU A 194 6.91 13.05 -2.88
N LYS A 195 7.90 12.76 -2.03
CA LYS A 195 8.67 11.53 -2.09
C LYS A 195 8.09 10.53 -1.09
N VAL A 196 7.39 9.54 -1.61
CA VAL A 196 6.83 8.47 -0.79
C VAL A 196 7.94 7.49 -0.44
N LEU A 197 8.27 7.39 0.84
CA LEU A 197 9.23 6.42 1.38
C LEU A 197 8.66 5.01 1.38
N SER A 198 7.37 4.90 1.70
CA SER A 198 6.61 3.65 1.63
C SER A 198 5.11 3.95 1.64
N LEU A 199 4.34 3.12 0.93
CA LEU A 199 2.92 2.93 1.24
C LEU A 199 2.83 1.88 2.35
N MET A 200 2.01 2.13 3.36
CA MET A 200 1.80 1.20 4.46
C MET A 200 0.32 0.88 4.59
N SER A 201 -0.06 -0.38 4.78
CA SER A 201 -1.46 -0.68 5.00
C SER A 201 -1.96 -0.06 6.31
N SER A 202 -3.15 0.56 6.29
CA SER A 202 -3.71 1.25 7.47
C SER A 202 -3.83 0.33 8.68
N ASN A 203 -4.22 -0.93 8.46
CA ASN A 203 -4.29 -1.95 9.51
C ASN A 203 -2.90 -2.29 10.10
N ALA A 204 -1.85 -2.38 9.26
CA ALA A 204 -0.49 -2.59 9.74
C ALA A 204 0.02 -1.36 10.52
N ALA A 205 -0.34 -0.14 10.08
CA ALA A 205 -0.01 1.08 10.80
C ALA A 205 -0.69 1.16 12.18
N VAL A 206 -1.98 0.80 12.27
CA VAL A 206 -2.70 0.66 13.54
C VAL A 206 -2.03 -0.34 14.47
N ALA A 207 -1.70 -1.54 13.94
CA ALA A 207 -1.02 -2.58 14.70
C ALA A 207 0.38 -2.15 15.16
N LEU A 208 1.14 -1.45 14.31
CA LEU A 208 2.44 -0.89 14.69
C LEU A 208 2.31 0.13 15.81
N ASN A 209 1.35 1.05 15.72
CA ASN A 209 1.07 2.02 16.79
C ASN A 209 0.76 1.31 18.12
N TYR A 210 -0.08 0.28 18.09
CA TYR A 210 -0.37 -0.53 19.27
C TYR A 210 0.89 -1.17 19.87
N GLY A 211 1.72 -1.81 19.03
CA GLY A 211 2.94 -2.49 19.45
C GLY A 211 4.01 -1.55 20.00
N MET A 212 4.11 -0.33 19.47
CA MET A 212 5.06 0.69 19.97
C MET A 212 4.84 1.02 21.44
N PHE A 213 3.59 1.28 21.83
CA PHE A 213 3.26 1.60 23.23
C PHE A 213 3.40 0.41 24.18
N ARG A 214 3.32 -0.81 23.64
CA ARG A 214 3.43 -2.07 24.41
C ARG A 214 4.71 -2.85 24.15
N ARG A 215 5.74 -2.19 23.63
CA ARG A 215 7.02 -2.80 23.27
C ARG A 215 7.64 -3.64 24.40
N LYS A 216 7.45 -3.23 25.66
CA LYS A 216 7.98 -3.93 26.84
C LYS A 216 7.24 -5.24 27.14
N GLU A 217 6.02 -5.38 26.67
CA GLU A 217 5.18 -6.56 26.86
C GLU A 217 5.46 -7.64 25.80
N ILE A 218 6.05 -7.23 24.64
CA ILE A 218 6.37 -8.13 23.54
C ILE A 218 7.61 -8.94 23.91
N ASN A 219 7.47 -10.26 23.90
CA ASN A 219 8.51 -11.24 24.22
C ASN A 219 8.66 -12.29 23.09
N THR A 220 9.31 -13.41 23.37
CA THR A 220 9.51 -14.49 22.39
C THR A 220 8.25 -15.30 22.09
N THR A 221 7.23 -15.24 22.96
CA THR A 221 5.92 -15.86 22.72
C THR A 221 5.11 -14.98 21.77
N ALA A 222 4.52 -15.57 20.73
CA ALA A 222 3.67 -14.84 19.82
C ALA A 222 2.35 -14.48 20.50
N HIS A 223 1.99 -13.19 20.44
CA HIS A 223 0.69 -12.66 20.87
C HIS A 223 -0.13 -12.29 19.64
N HIS A 224 -1.37 -12.80 19.57
CA HIS A 224 -2.26 -12.61 18.43
C HIS A 224 -3.36 -11.62 18.77
N ILE A 225 -3.45 -10.54 18.02
CA ILE A 225 -4.43 -9.48 18.25
C ILE A 225 -5.25 -9.28 16.98
N LEU A 226 -6.56 -9.25 17.13
CA LEU A 226 -7.49 -8.92 16.08
C LEU A 226 -7.81 -7.43 16.16
N PHE A 227 -7.53 -6.70 15.08
CA PHE A 227 -7.93 -5.31 14.88
C PHE A 227 -9.12 -5.28 13.91
N TYR A 228 -10.21 -4.64 14.31
CA TYR A 228 -11.37 -4.41 13.47
C TYR A 228 -11.50 -2.92 13.21
N ASP A 229 -11.25 -2.52 11.98
CA ASP A 229 -11.33 -1.14 11.54
C ASP A 229 -12.54 -0.95 10.63
N MET A 230 -13.56 -0.20 11.10
CA MET A 230 -14.70 0.20 10.31
C MET A 230 -14.65 1.70 10.05
N GLY A 231 -14.18 2.05 8.85
CA GLY A 231 -14.05 3.41 8.38
C GLY A 231 -15.33 3.99 7.77
N ALA A 232 -15.17 5.00 6.92
CA ALA A 232 -16.30 5.63 6.21
C ALA A 232 -16.82 4.75 5.07
N SER A 233 -15.95 4.23 4.21
CA SER A 233 -16.36 3.45 3.03
C SER A 233 -16.23 1.95 3.22
N ALA A 234 -15.22 1.50 3.93
CA ALA A 234 -14.83 0.09 4.02
C ALA A 234 -14.57 -0.36 5.46
N THR A 235 -14.56 -1.68 5.63
CA THR A 235 -14.22 -2.37 6.88
C THR A 235 -13.11 -3.37 6.63
N THR A 236 -12.15 -3.45 7.57
CA THR A 236 -11.04 -4.41 7.54
C THR A 236 -10.91 -5.07 8.92
N ALA A 237 -10.84 -6.40 8.97
CA ALA A 237 -10.43 -7.15 10.13
C ALA A 237 -9.06 -7.76 9.89
N THR A 238 -8.16 -7.66 10.88
CA THR A 238 -6.75 -8.06 10.71
C THR A 238 -6.26 -8.81 11.93
N ILE A 239 -5.68 -9.97 11.71
CA ILE A 239 -4.97 -10.72 12.74
C ILE A 239 -3.48 -10.41 12.63
N ALA A 240 -2.96 -9.81 13.68
CA ALA A 240 -1.56 -9.40 13.80
C ALA A 240 -0.88 -10.22 14.91
N SER A 241 0.33 -10.70 14.62
CA SER A 241 1.19 -11.40 15.60
C SER A 241 2.33 -10.48 16.03
N PHE A 242 2.57 -10.41 17.33
CA PHE A 242 3.66 -9.68 17.96
C PHE A 242 4.59 -10.63 18.70
N GLN A 243 5.86 -10.61 18.35
CA GLN A 243 6.91 -11.39 19.04
C GLN A 243 8.28 -10.74 18.87
N THR A 244 9.23 -11.07 19.73
CA THR A 244 10.64 -10.68 19.53
C THR A 244 11.37 -11.77 18.77
N LEU A 245 12.11 -11.36 17.72
CA LEU A 245 12.93 -12.27 16.94
C LEU A 245 14.39 -11.80 16.91
N LYS A 246 15.31 -12.77 16.86
CA LYS A 246 16.74 -12.48 16.60
C LYS A 246 16.92 -12.28 15.10
N THR A 247 17.32 -11.09 14.71
CA THR A 247 17.65 -10.74 13.32
C THR A 247 19.13 -10.48 13.18
N LYS A 248 19.72 -10.90 12.06
CA LYS A 248 21.10 -10.54 11.71
C LYS A 248 21.06 -9.32 10.79
N GLU A 249 21.56 -8.18 11.29
CA GLU A 249 21.77 -7.00 10.46
C GLU A 249 23.25 -6.61 10.50
N ARG A 250 23.84 -6.37 9.33
CA ARG A 250 25.25 -5.97 9.17
C ARG A 250 26.24 -6.83 9.97
N GLY A 251 25.95 -8.14 10.09
CA GLY A 251 26.80 -9.10 10.82
C GLY A 251 26.55 -9.21 12.32
N TYR A 252 25.74 -8.33 12.90
CA TYR A 252 25.37 -8.38 14.33
C TYR A 252 23.98 -9.01 14.52
N SER A 253 23.83 -9.79 15.60
CA SER A 253 22.54 -10.36 15.99
C SER A 253 21.85 -9.43 16.98
N GLU A 254 20.72 -8.87 16.59
CA GLU A 254 19.87 -8.04 17.46
C GLU A 254 18.52 -8.72 17.71
N THR A 255 17.97 -8.52 18.90
CA THR A 255 16.63 -8.97 19.24
C THR A 255 15.68 -7.77 19.14
N ASN A 256 14.82 -7.79 18.13
CA ASN A 256 13.87 -6.72 17.87
C ASN A 256 12.43 -7.26 17.85
N PRO A 257 11.45 -6.45 18.28
CA PRO A 257 10.04 -6.80 18.09
C PRO A 257 9.71 -6.86 16.60
N GLN A 258 8.89 -7.82 16.25
CA GLN A 258 8.31 -7.97 14.92
C GLN A 258 6.80 -8.02 15.00
N LEU A 259 6.16 -7.26 14.12
CA LEU A 259 4.76 -7.33 13.76
C LEU A 259 4.65 -8.13 12.46
N THR A 260 3.82 -9.15 12.47
CA THR A 260 3.48 -9.93 11.28
C THR A 260 1.98 -9.94 11.08
N ILE A 261 1.51 -9.54 9.91
CA ILE A 261 0.10 -9.66 9.53
C ILE A 261 -0.13 -11.10 9.07
N LEU A 262 -0.96 -11.84 9.82
CA LEU A 262 -1.24 -13.24 9.58
C LEU A 262 -2.43 -13.45 8.66
N GLY A 263 -3.49 -12.66 8.82
CA GLY A 263 -4.69 -12.76 8.02
C GLY A 263 -5.46 -11.44 7.98
N VAL A 264 -6.13 -11.21 6.87
CA VAL A 264 -6.95 -10.03 6.63
C VAL A 264 -8.25 -10.42 5.97
N GLY A 265 -9.36 -9.97 6.55
CA GLY A 265 -10.68 -9.99 5.95
C GLY A 265 -11.17 -8.57 5.76
N TYR A 266 -11.98 -8.32 4.74
CA TYR A 266 -12.44 -6.97 4.45
C TYR A 266 -13.77 -6.97 3.70
N ASP A 267 -14.42 -5.79 3.72
CA ASP A 267 -15.57 -5.47 2.87
C ASP A 267 -15.41 -4.03 2.38
N ARG A 268 -15.23 -3.86 1.06
CA ARG A 268 -14.95 -2.56 0.41
C ARG A 268 -16.12 -1.59 0.43
N LEU A 269 -17.35 -2.08 0.69
CA LEU A 269 -18.58 -1.30 0.64
C LEU A 269 -19.32 -1.25 2.00
N LEU A 270 -18.68 -1.74 3.06
CA LEU A 270 -19.20 -1.73 4.42
C LEU A 270 -18.52 -0.63 5.23
N GLY A 271 -19.23 0.46 5.51
CA GLY A 271 -18.69 1.58 6.28
C GLY A 271 -19.76 2.57 6.72
N GLY A 272 -19.34 3.59 7.46
CA GLY A 272 -20.24 4.60 8.03
C GLY A 272 -21.03 5.39 7.00
N LEU A 273 -20.48 5.62 5.80
CA LEU A 273 -21.19 6.28 4.70
C LEU A 273 -22.46 5.55 4.30
N SER A 274 -22.44 4.21 4.24
CA SER A 274 -23.63 3.43 3.92
C SER A 274 -24.76 3.68 4.92
N MET A 275 -24.44 3.80 6.22
CA MET A 275 -25.40 4.13 7.26
C MET A 275 -25.92 5.59 7.13
N GLN A 276 -25.04 6.53 6.81
CA GLN A 276 -25.41 7.93 6.55
C GLN A 276 -26.36 8.05 5.34
N LEU A 277 -26.11 7.27 4.29
CA LEU A 277 -26.98 7.26 3.10
C LEU A 277 -28.38 6.71 3.43
N ARG A 278 -28.49 5.67 4.26
CA ARG A 278 -29.80 5.18 4.75
C ARG A 278 -30.57 6.27 5.51
N LEU A 279 -29.88 7.01 6.39
CA LEU A 279 -30.49 8.16 7.08
C LEU A 279 -30.85 9.29 6.11
N ARG A 280 -30.01 9.63 5.15
CA ARG A 280 -30.31 10.64 4.12
C ARG A 280 -31.60 10.28 3.37
N ASP A 281 -31.68 9.05 2.90
CA ASP A 281 -32.82 8.59 2.10
C ASP A 281 -34.11 8.52 2.96
N HIS A 282 -33.96 8.18 4.25
CA HIS A 282 -35.09 8.24 5.19
C HIS A 282 -35.58 9.69 5.40
N LEU A 283 -34.63 10.65 5.60
CA LEU A 283 -34.99 12.07 5.72
C LEU A 283 -35.64 12.60 4.43
N ALA A 284 -35.13 12.22 3.26
CA ALA A 284 -35.69 12.61 1.97
C ALA A 284 -37.12 12.10 1.80
N ARG A 285 -37.35 10.82 2.06
CA ARG A 285 -38.71 10.24 2.02
C ARG A 285 -39.67 10.93 2.99
N LYS A 286 -39.23 11.16 4.23
CA LYS A 286 -40.07 11.85 5.23
C LYS A 286 -40.36 13.31 4.86
N PHE A 287 -39.39 13.98 4.22
CA PHE A 287 -39.61 15.31 3.67
C PHE A 287 -40.73 15.31 2.61
N GLU A 288 -40.67 14.40 1.63
CA GLU A 288 -41.70 14.24 0.59
C GLU A 288 -43.10 13.90 1.16
N GLU A 289 -43.15 13.11 2.25
CA GLU A 289 -44.40 12.76 2.91
C GLU A 289 -45.08 13.98 3.58
N VAL A 290 -44.29 14.91 4.11
CA VAL A 290 -44.79 16.03 4.93
C VAL A 290 -44.90 17.34 4.17
N LYS A 291 -43.99 17.57 3.21
CA LYS A 291 -43.84 18.83 2.48
C LYS A 291 -44.37 18.68 1.05
N ARG A 292 -45.04 19.71 0.55
CA ARG A 292 -45.50 19.77 -0.83
C ARG A 292 -44.68 20.77 -1.61
N THR A 293 -43.61 20.29 -2.22
CA THR A 293 -42.72 21.08 -3.07
C THR A 293 -43.09 20.92 -4.55
N LYS A 294 -42.60 21.84 -5.40
CA LYS A 294 -42.84 21.79 -6.85
C LYS A 294 -42.13 20.63 -7.52
N ASN A 295 -40.92 20.35 -7.06
CA ASN A 295 -40.05 19.30 -7.57
C ASN A 295 -39.77 18.28 -6.47
N SER A 296 -39.36 17.08 -6.83
CA SER A 296 -38.91 16.07 -5.87
C SER A 296 -37.58 16.48 -5.24
N VAL A 297 -37.41 16.19 -3.94
CA VAL A 297 -36.15 16.43 -3.23
C VAL A 297 -35.03 15.62 -3.83
N TYR A 298 -35.32 14.45 -4.41
CA TYR A 298 -34.34 13.58 -5.06
C TYR A 298 -33.74 14.18 -6.35
N ASP A 299 -34.50 15.06 -7.02
CA ASP A 299 -34.05 15.75 -8.24
C ASP A 299 -33.14 16.97 -7.93
N SER A 300 -33.01 17.32 -6.66
CA SER A 300 -32.17 18.45 -6.21
C SER A 300 -30.88 17.99 -5.55
N PRO A 301 -29.72 17.98 -6.25
CA PRO A 301 -28.43 17.63 -5.66
C PRO A 301 -28.11 18.44 -4.40
N ARG A 302 -28.48 19.73 -4.38
CA ARG A 302 -28.29 20.61 -3.23
C ARG A 302 -29.12 20.19 -2.01
N ALA A 303 -30.38 19.81 -2.22
CA ALA A 303 -31.23 19.34 -1.15
C ALA A 303 -30.71 18.01 -0.58
N MET A 304 -30.38 17.06 -1.45
CA MET A 304 -29.79 15.78 -1.05
C MET A 304 -28.45 15.94 -0.33
N ALA A 305 -27.60 16.89 -0.72
CA ALA A 305 -26.36 17.20 -0.01
C ALA A 305 -26.60 17.81 1.39
N LYS A 306 -27.62 18.68 1.55
CA LYS A 306 -28.03 19.16 2.88
C LYS A 306 -28.48 18.02 3.78
N LEU A 307 -29.33 17.12 3.25
CA LEU A 307 -29.81 15.96 3.99
C LEU A 307 -28.69 14.98 4.33
N LEU A 308 -27.71 14.78 3.43
CA LEU A 308 -26.54 13.93 3.72
C LEU A 308 -25.67 14.51 4.83
N LYS A 309 -25.45 15.83 4.82
CA LYS A 309 -24.71 16.51 5.90
C LYS A 309 -25.39 16.31 7.26
N GLU A 310 -26.70 16.47 7.30
CA GLU A 310 -27.49 16.24 8.51
C GLU A 310 -27.49 14.77 8.92
N ALA A 311 -27.64 13.83 7.98
CA ALA A 311 -27.57 12.39 8.24
C ALA A 311 -26.23 11.99 8.88
N GLY A 312 -25.10 12.57 8.41
CA GLY A 312 -23.78 12.36 9.01
C GLY A 312 -23.69 12.90 10.45
N ARG A 313 -24.32 14.05 10.74
CA ARG A 313 -24.43 14.60 12.09
C ARG A 313 -25.29 13.70 12.98
N MET A 314 -26.44 13.27 12.47
CA MET A 314 -27.37 12.38 13.18
C MET A 314 -26.75 11.05 13.54
N ALA A 315 -26.05 10.39 12.63
CA ALA A 315 -25.37 9.11 12.87
C ALA A 315 -24.40 9.19 14.06
N LYS A 316 -23.68 10.31 14.18
CA LYS A 316 -22.78 10.56 15.32
C LYS A 316 -23.56 10.75 16.62
N ILE A 317 -24.64 11.52 16.60
CA ILE A 317 -25.46 11.79 17.80
C ILE A 317 -26.18 10.53 18.26
N LEU A 318 -26.81 9.78 17.33
CA LEU A 318 -27.51 8.54 17.63
C LEU A 318 -26.58 7.40 18.09
N SER A 319 -25.26 7.54 17.86
CA SER A 319 -24.29 6.63 18.47
C SER A 319 -24.12 6.83 19.98
N ALA A 320 -24.45 8.02 20.48
CA ALA A 320 -24.41 8.36 21.92
C ALA A 320 -25.80 8.44 22.56
N ASN A 321 -26.77 9.05 21.86
CA ASN A 321 -28.11 9.33 22.35
C ASN A 321 -29.14 8.31 21.79
N THR A 322 -30.23 8.12 22.48
CA THR A 322 -31.33 7.23 22.05
C THR A 322 -32.25 7.86 21.01
N GLU A 323 -32.28 9.18 20.92
CA GLU A 323 -33.08 9.93 19.96
C GLU A 323 -32.45 11.28 19.63
N HIS A 324 -32.78 11.86 18.50
CA HIS A 324 -32.33 13.18 18.07
C HIS A 324 -33.37 13.89 17.20
N LEU A 325 -33.58 15.18 17.47
CA LEU A 325 -34.38 16.05 16.60
C LEU A 325 -33.47 16.60 15.48
N SER A 326 -33.68 16.08 14.26
CA SER A 326 -33.08 16.65 13.06
C SER A 326 -33.78 17.95 12.69
N GLN A 327 -33.01 18.98 12.31
CA GLN A 327 -33.53 20.24 11.81
C GLN A 327 -32.68 20.70 10.64
N VAL A 328 -33.28 20.86 9.46
CA VAL A 328 -32.62 21.33 8.23
C VAL A 328 -33.44 22.50 7.67
N GLU A 329 -32.78 23.66 7.58
CA GLU A 329 -33.38 24.88 7.06
C GLU A 329 -33.33 24.92 5.53
N GLY A 330 -34.44 25.34 4.92
CA GLY A 330 -34.56 25.56 3.48
C GLY A 330 -34.11 24.35 2.66
N VAL A 331 -34.62 23.16 2.91
CA VAL A 331 -34.24 21.93 2.20
C VAL A 331 -34.48 22.10 0.71
N LEU A 332 -35.73 22.39 0.32
CA LEU A 332 -36.16 22.62 -1.06
C LEU A 332 -37.31 23.65 -1.03
N ASP A 333 -37.37 24.54 -2.03
CA ASP A 333 -38.41 25.57 -2.15
C ASP A 333 -38.61 26.40 -0.86
N GLU A 334 -37.49 26.70 -0.14
CA GLU A 334 -37.45 27.41 1.14
C GLU A 334 -38.14 26.69 2.31
N GLU A 335 -38.56 25.44 2.13
CA GLU A 335 -39.21 24.65 3.17
C GLU A 335 -38.20 24.12 4.20
N ASP A 336 -38.48 24.42 5.46
CA ASP A 336 -37.72 23.85 6.60
C ASP A 336 -38.24 22.44 6.93
N PHE A 337 -37.35 21.59 7.39
CA PHE A 337 -37.68 20.22 7.78
C PHE A 337 -37.22 19.89 9.19
N LYS A 338 -38.11 19.32 9.98
CA LYS A 338 -37.84 18.83 11.33
C LYS A 338 -38.38 17.41 11.48
N LEU A 339 -37.55 16.53 12.02
CA LEU A 339 -37.94 15.14 12.28
C LEU A 339 -37.26 14.60 13.52
N MET A 340 -38.03 14.04 14.44
CA MET A 340 -37.46 13.25 15.55
C MET A 340 -37.14 11.87 15.03
N VAL A 341 -35.87 11.41 15.20
CA VAL A 341 -35.43 10.07 14.80
C VAL A 341 -34.87 9.35 16.03
N LYS A 342 -35.32 8.14 16.27
CA LYS A 342 -34.81 7.27 17.32
C LYS A 342 -33.67 6.39 16.83
N ARG A 343 -32.80 5.98 17.77
CA ARG A 343 -31.70 5.04 17.47
C ARG A 343 -32.23 3.71 16.91
N GLU A 344 -33.33 3.17 17.48
CA GLU A 344 -33.95 1.94 17.01
C GLU A 344 -34.35 2.05 15.53
N GLU A 345 -34.98 3.16 15.15
CA GLU A 345 -35.35 3.43 13.76
C GLU A 345 -34.13 3.51 12.83
N PHE A 346 -33.04 4.15 13.29
CA PHE A 346 -31.77 4.17 12.56
C PHE A 346 -31.16 2.77 12.42
N GLU A 347 -31.20 1.95 13.47
CA GLU A 347 -30.69 0.58 13.44
C GLU A 347 -31.54 -0.30 12.50
N ASP A 348 -32.85 -0.15 12.50
CA ASP A 348 -33.77 -0.87 11.57
C ASP A 348 -33.47 -0.53 10.10
N LEU A 349 -33.21 0.75 9.79
CA LEU A 349 -32.82 1.21 8.44
C LEU A 349 -31.48 0.59 7.97
N CYS A 350 -30.65 0.12 8.89
CA CYS A 350 -29.30 -0.40 8.63
C CYS A 350 -29.18 -1.91 8.83
N THR A 351 -30.27 -2.67 8.95
CA THR A 351 -30.26 -4.10 9.26
C THR A 351 -29.37 -4.89 8.31
N ASP A 352 -29.52 -4.68 7.00
CA ASP A 352 -28.70 -5.32 5.96
C ASP A 352 -27.21 -4.98 6.03
N ILE A 353 -26.86 -3.81 6.56
CA ILE A 353 -25.48 -3.37 6.81
C ILE A 353 -24.93 -4.14 8.03
N PHE A 354 -25.71 -4.27 9.09
CA PHE A 354 -25.29 -4.96 10.31
C PHE A 354 -25.09 -6.46 10.12
N GLU A 355 -25.85 -7.11 9.24
CA GLU A 355 -25.65 -8.53 8.88
C GLU A 355 -24.25 -8.81 8.31
N ARG A 356 -23.62 -7.81 7.70
CA ARG A 356 -22.28 -7.92 7.09
C ARG A 356 -21.13 -7.68 8.06
N VAL A 357 -21.39 -7.13 9.26
CA VAL A 357 -20.34 -6.70 10.22
C VAL A 357 -19.42 -7.84 10.65
N ARG A 358 -19.95 -9.06 10.78
CA ARG A 358 -19.20 -10.24 11.19
C ARG A 358 -18.29 -10.78 10.07
N ALA A 359 -18.70 -10.70 8.81
CA ALA A 359 -18.02 -11.35 7.70
C ALA A 359 -16.51 -11.03 7.55
N PRO A 360 -16.04 -9.78 7.74
CA PRO A 360 -14.60 -9.49 7.73
C PRO A 360 -13.83 -10.24 8.83
N VAL A 361 -14.42 -10.46 10.00
CA VAL A 361 -13.78 -11.22 11.09
C VAL A 361 -13.58 -12.67 10.71
N ASP A 362 -14.63 -13.32 10.21
CA ASP A 362 -14.58 -14.71 9.77
C ASP A 362 -13.56 -14.87 8.61
N ALA A 363 -13.54 -13.95 7.65
CA ALA A 363 -12.57 -13.96 6.56
C ALA A 363 -11.11 -13.79 7.05
N ALA A 364 -10.87 -12.94 8.05
CA ALA A 364 -9.54 -12.76 8.63
C ALA A 364 -9.04 -14.03 9.34
N LEU A 365 -9.91 -14.69 10.09
CA LEU A 365 -9.62 -15.95 10.76
C LEU A 365 -9.29 -17.06 9.76
N ILE A 366 -10.12 -17.21 8.71
CA ILE A 366 -9.87 -18.16 7.61
C ILE A 366 -8.53 -17.87 6.94
N SER A 367 -8.27 -16.60 6.61
CA SER A 367 -7.02 -16.18 5.96
C SER A 367 -5.79 -16.46 6.82
N ALA A 368 -5.91 -16.36 8.15
CA ALA A 368 -4.84 -16.66 9.09
C ALA A 368 -4.72 -18.16 9.42
N GLY A 369 -5.71 -19.00 9.03
CA GLY A 369 -5.80 -20.40 9.46
C GLY A 369 -5.97 -20.55 10.97
N MET A 370 -6.68 -19.62 11.62
CA MET A 370 -6.81 -19.54 13.08
C MET A 370 -8.28 -19.59 13.51
N ASP A 371 -8.48 -20.10 14.73
CA ASP A 371 -9.75 -19.98 15.44
C ASP A 371 -9.74 -18.73 16.34
N ILE A 372 -10.92 -18.15 16.60
CA ILE A 372 -11.08 -16.95 17.43
C ILE A 372 -10.57 -17.15 18.87
N SER A 373 -10.60 -18.38 19.37
CA SER A 373 -10.07 -18.73 20.69
C SER A 373 -8.55 -18.56 20.81
N SER A 374 -7.84 -18.58 19.68
CA SER A 374 -6.39 -18.36 19.60
C SER A 374 -6.00 -16.88 19.57
N VAL A 375 -6.97 -15.97 19.59
CA VAL A 375 -6.77 -14.53 19.62
C VAL A 375 -6.74 -14.05 21.07
N ASP A 376 -5.72 -13.29 21.46
CA ASP A 376 -5.55 -12.79 22.82
C ASP A 376 -6.41 -11.56 23.12
N GLN A 377 -6.54 -10.64 22.14
CA GLN A 377 -7.30 -9.41 22.26
C GLN A 377 -8.03 -9.08 20.95
N PHE A 378 -9.19 -8.46 21.08
CA PHE A 378 -9.97 -7.94 19.97
C PHE A 378 -10.14 -6.41 20.15
N ILE A 379 -9.51 -5.63 19.28
CA ILE A 379 -9.45 -4.17 19.36
C ILE A 379 -10.23 -3.56 18.22
N ILE A 380 -11.08 -2.58 18.53
CA ILE A 380 -11.88 -1.86 17.54
C ILE A 380 -11.31 -0.46 17.28
N VAL A 381 -11.25 -0.10 16.00
CA VAL A 381 -10.81 1.21 15.47
C VAL A 381 -11.74 1.67 14.34
N GLY A 382 -11.57 2.91 13.91
CA GLY A 382 -12.42 3.51 12.89
C GLY A 382 -13.71 4.13 13.43
N GLY A 383 -14.16 5.19 12.78
CA GLY A 383 -15.26 6.03 13.28
C GLY A 383 -16.60 5.30 13.38
N ALA A 384 -16.88 4.39 12.46
CA ALA A 384 -18.16 3.66 12.41
C ALA A 384 -18.29 2.57 13.49
N THR A 385 -17.20 2.13 14.12
CA THR A 385 -17.25 1.20 15.27
C THR A 385 -17.89 1.84 16.51
N ARG A 386 -18.11 3.16 16.50
CA ARG A 386 -18.82 3.86 17.59
C ARG A 386 -20.32 3.59 17.61
N VAL A 387 -20.89 3.07 16.52
CA VAL A 387 -22.30 2.68 16.45
C VAL A 387 -22.57 1.51 17.42
N PRO A 388 -23.50 1.65 18.39
CA PRO A 388 -23.68 0.64 19.44
C PRO A 388 -24.01 -0.75 18.91
N ARG A 389 -24.82 -0.85 17.85
CA ARG A 389 -25.17 -2.13 17.25
C ARG A 389 -23.97 -2.85 16.64
N VAL A 390 -23.04 -2.12 16.03
CA VAL A 390 -21.76 -2.70 15.53
C VAL A 390 -20.97 -3.31 16.69
N GLN A 391 -20.84 -2.57 17.80
CA GLN A 391 -20.13 -3.09 18.98
C GLN A 391 -20.81 -4.31 19.59
N ALA A 392 -22.15 -4.33 19.67
CA ALA A 392 -22.93 -5.45 20.19
C ALA A 392 -22.67 -6.73 19.37
N ILE A 393 -22.71 -6.64 18.04
CA ILE A 393 -22.43 -7.78 17.15
C ILE A 393 -20.99 -8.28 17.32
N LEU A 394 -20.00 -7.38 17.35
CA LEU A 394 -18.61 -7.78 17.54
C LEU A 394 -18.35 -8.38 18.92
N GLN A 395 -19.01 -7.88 19.95
CA GLN A 395 -18.91 -8.43 21.30
C GLN A 395 -19.55 -9.81 21.41
N GLU A 396 -20.65 -10.06 20.70
CA GLU A 396 -21.26 -11.39 20.60
C GLU A 396 -20.31 -12.38 19.90
N VAL A 397 -19.67 -11.97 18.80
CA VAL A 397 -18.66 -12.78 18.08
C VAL A 397 -17.44 -13.09 18.97
N TRP A 398 -17.00 -12.11 19.76
CA TRP A 398 -15.81 -12.23 20.59
C TRP A 398 -16.08 -12.97 21.92
N GLY A 399 -17.28 -12.83 22.47
CA GLY A 399 -17.67 -13.42 23.78
C GLY A 399 -17.00 -12.78 25.00
N ARG A 400 -16.21 -11.73 24.82
CA ARG A 400 -15.48 -10.98 25.86
C ARG A 400 -15.59 -9.48 25.60
N GLU A 401 -15.03 -8.64 26.47
CA GLU A 401 -15.00 -7.18 26.27
C GLU A 401 -14.08 -6.79 25.11
N LEU A 402 -14.56 -5.89 24.25
CA LEU A 402 -13.79 -5.32 23.14
C LEU A 402 -12.75 -4.30 23.63
N GLY A 403 -11.53 -4.41 23.13
CA GLY A 403 -10.47 -3.46 23.42
C GLY A 403 -10.70 -2.11 22.75
N LYS A 404 -10.65 -1.03 23.55
CA LYS A 404 -10.80 0.38 23.11
C LYS A 404 -9.60 1.24 23.56
N ASN A 405 -8.48 0.61 23.84
CA ASN A 405 -7.29 1.18 24.47
C ASN A 405 -6.29 1.77 23.44
N ILE A 406 -6.78 2.18 22.28
CA ILE A 406 -6.04 2.85 21.22
C ILE A 406 -6.87 4.04 20.70
N ASN A 407 -6.21 5.09 20.23
CA ASN A 407 -6.94 6.19 19.60
C ASN A 407 -7.45 5.76 18.23
N ALA A 408 -8.75 5.49 18.15
CA ALA A 408 -9.41 4.95 16.97
C ALA A 408 -9.33 5.87 15.71
N ASP A 409 -9.10 7.17 15.89
CA ASP A 409 -9.00 8.13 14.77
C ASP A 409 -7.55 8.37 14.32
N GLU A 410 -6.54 8.18 15.18
CA GLU A 410 -5.17 8.63 14.94
C GLU A 410 -4.14 7.50 14.85
N ALA A 411 -4.50 6.30 15.27
CA ALA A 411 -3.56 5.19 15.39
C ALA A 411 -2.84 4.87 14.05
N ALA A 412 -3.55 4.94 12.93
CA ALA A 412 -2.96 4.70 11.60
C ALA A 412 -1.92 5.78 11.24
N ALA A 413 -2.24 7.07 11.43
CA ALA A 413 -1.30 8.16 11.18
C ALA A 413 -0.07 8.07 12.07
N MET A 414 -0.25 7.77 13.36
CA MET A 414 0.84 7.65 14.33
C MET A 414 1.74 6.44 14.07
N GLY A 415 1.18 5.30 13.66
CA GLY A 415 1.97 4.15 13.23
C GLY A 415 2.74 4.42 11.94
N ALA A 416 2.11 5.09 10.99
CA ALA A 416 2.74 5.47 9.73
C ALA A 416 3.87 6.50 9.90
N VAL A 417 3.75 7.48 10.82
CA VAL A 417 4.84 8.44 11.09
C VAL A 417 6.02 7.77 11.79
N TYR A 418 5.76 6.77 12.65
CA TYR A 418 6.84 5.97 13.20
C TYR A 418 7.60 5.22 12.10
N ARG A 419 6.87 4.60 11.16
CA ARG A 419 7.48 3.95 9.99
C ARG A 419 8.25 4.95 9.13
N ALA A 420 7.73 6.15 8.94
CA ALA A 420 8.42 7.23 8.23
C ALA A 420 9.74 7.62 8.89
N ALA A 421 9.76 7.73 10.22
CA ALA A 421 10.98 8.00 10.99
C ALA A 421 11.99 6.83 10.94
N ASP A 422 11.52 5.58 10.89
CA ASP A 422 12.38 4.39 10.76
C ASP A 422 13.05 4.30 9.37
N LEU A 423 12.32 4.70 8.32
CA LEU A 423 12.82 4.70 6.93
C LEU A 423 13.62 5.96 6.59
N GLY A 424 13.35 7.07 7.26
CA GLY A 424 13.96 8.37 7.02
C GLY A 424 15.36 8.47 7.58
N GLN A 425 16.17 9.34 6.96
CA GLN A 425 17.48 9.66 7.47
C GLN A 425 17.36 10.76 8.54
N GLY A 426 18.13 10.63 9.62
CA GLY A 426 18.20 11.66 10.68
C GLY A 426 17.41 11.36 11.95
N PHE A 427 16.61 10.32 12.00
CA PHE A 427 15.89 9.90 13.20
C PHE A 427 16.45 8.60 13.79
N LYS A 428 16.60 8.57 15.11
CA LYS A 428 16.97 7.37 15.86
C LYS A 428 15.73 6.81 16.55
N VAL A 429 14.95 6.02 15.83
CA VAL A 429 13.83 5.27 16.40
C VAL A 429 14.26 3.85 16.77
N LYS A 430 13.61 3.26 17.77
CA LYS A 430 13.84 1.86 18.14
C LYS A 430 13.26 0.97 17.04
N LYS A 431 14.07 0.11 16.45
CA LYS A 431 13.64 -0.78 15.37
C LYS A 431 12.43 -1.61 15.75
N PHE A 432 11.48 -1.68 14.83
CA PHE A 432 10.31 -2.52 14.89
C PHE A 432 10.08 -3.11 13.49
N HIS A 433 10.27 -4.41 13.33
CA HIS A 433 10.10 -5.05 12.03
C HIS A 433 8.62 -5.21 11.72
N VAL A 434 8.21 -4.82 10.52
CA VAL A 434 6.85 -4.98 10.03
C VAL A 434 6.87 -5.92 8.83
N LYS A 435 6.05 -6.96 8.88
CA LYS A 435 5.81 -7.90 7.80
C LYS A 435 4.34 -7.86 7.44
N GLU A 436 4.05 -7.25 6.30
CA GLU A 436 2.71 -7.21 5.73
C GLU A 436 2.44 -8.44 4.87
N SER A 437 1.17 -8.75 4.59
CA SER A 437 0.74 -9.96 3.91
C SER A 437 0.18 -9.65 2.52
N VAL A 438 0.54 -10.46 1.54
CA VAL A 438 -0.05 -10.45 0.19
C VAL A 438 -1.48 -10.98 0.26
N LEU A 439 -2.46 -10.18 -0.13
CA LEU A 439 -3.87 -10.57 -0.18
C LEU A 439 -4.30 -11.10 -1.55
N PHE A 440 -3.74 -10.56 -2.62
CA PHE A 440 -4.04 -10.96 -3.99
C PHE A 440 -2.90 -11.81 -4.53
N PRO A 441 -3.12 -13.11 -4.78
CA PRO A 441 -2.08 -13.99 -5.30
C PRO A 441 -1.67 -13.53 -6.69
N ILE A 442 -0.36 -13.58 -6.97
CA ILE A 442 0.23 -13.18 -8.24
C ILE A 442 0.79 -14.41 -8.92
N GLU A 443 0.42 -14.59 -10.18
CA GLU A 443 0.83 -15.70 -11.04
C GLU A 443 1.54 -15.18 -12.29
N VAL A 444 2.40 -16.01 -12.86
CA VAL A 444 3.07 -15.76 -14.12
C VAL A 444 2.59 -16.81 -15.13
N ASP A 445 2.04 -16.31 -16.23
CA ASP A 445 1.54 -17.13 -17.34
C ASP A 445 2.49 -16.99 -18.52
N PHE A 446 2.95 -18.11 -19.07
CA PHE A 446 3.82 -18.14 -20.23
C PHE A 446 3.56 -19.36 -21.11
N GLU A 447 3.88 -19.22 -22.39
CA GLU A 447 3.75 -20.29 -23.36
C GLU A 447 4.96 -21.22 -23.33
N ARG A 448 4.72 -22.52 -23.44
CA ARG A 448 5.75 -23.53 -23.54
C ARG A 448 5.43 -24.48 -24.70
N LYS A 449 6.39 -24.66 -25.60
CA LYS A 449 6.33 -25.69 -26.62
C LYS A 449 6.54 -27.07 -25.99
N VAL A 450 5.62 -27.98 -26.23
CA VAL A 450 5.70 -29.36 -25.79
C VAL A 450 5.81 -30.22 -27.05
N ASP A 451 6.95 -30.90 -27.22
CA ASP A 451 7.12 -31.85 -28.27
C ASP A 451 6.25 -33.07 -27.96
N MET A 452 5.26 -33.34 -28.80
CA MET A 452 4.51 -34.58 -28.74
C MET A 452 5.44 -35.65 -29.29
N GLY A 453 6.03 -36.44 -28.41
CA GLY A 453 6.80 -37.65 -28.81
C GLY A 453 5.99 -38.47 -29.77
N THR A 454 6.64 -38.99 -30.79
CA THR A 454 6.10 -39.94 -31.78
C THR A 454 5.27 -40.99 -31.07
N ALA A 455 3.95 -40.93 -31.22
CA ALA A 455 3.11 -42.11 -30.98
C ALA A 455 3.45 -43.12 -32.05
N THR A 456 4.20 -44.14 -31.69
CA THR A 456 4.33 -45.35 -32.51
C THR A 456 2.95 -45.97 -32.59
N ALA A 457 2.30 -45.80 -33.72
CA ALA A 457 1.14 -46.62 -34.09
C ALA A 457 1.68 -48.04 -34.41
N ASP A 458 1.51 -48.93 -33.46
CA ASP A 458 1.67 -50.36 -33.69
C ASP A 458 0.43 -50.85 -34.43
N GLY A 459 0.60 -51.34 -35.66
CA GLY A 459 -0.51 -51.79 -36.47
C GLY A 459 -0.09 -52.22 -37.88
N GLY A 460 0.52 -53.37 -38.02
CA GLY A 460 0.43 -54.43 -39.03
C GLY A 460 0.42 -54.09 -40.51
N SER A 461 1.47 -54.62 -41.16
CA SER A 461 1.49 -55.35 -42.47
C SER A 461 1.57 -54.59 -43.80
N SER A 462 2.71 -54.89 -44.44
CA SER A 462 2.97 -55.11 -45.84
C SER A 462 3.11 -53.96 -46.85
N GLY A 463 4.34 -53.84 -47.35
CA GLY A 463 4.65 -53.75 -48.78
C GLY A 463 4.81 -52.39 -49.42
N GLY A 464 6.06 -52.11 -49.82
CA GLY A 464 6.31 -51.27 -51.01
C GLY A 464 6.95 -49.92 -50.81
N ASP A 465 8.26 -49.88 -51.04
CA ASP A 465 9.11 -48.86 -51.70
C ASP A 465 8.93 -47.38 -51.47
N SER A 466 10.08 -46.84 -51.11
CA SER A 466 10.68 -45.52 -51.42
C SER A 466 10.05 -44.24 -50.91
N ASP A 467 10.95 -43.62 -50.20
CA ASP A 467 11.26 -42.18 -50.20
C ASP A 467 10.62 -41.25 -49.18
N THR A 468 11.53 -40.63 -48.42
CA THR A 468 11.39 -39.42 -47.66
C THR A 468 10.21 -39.29 -46.67
N THR A 469 10.39 -39.91 -45.50
CA THR A 469 9.63 -39.54 -44.31
C THR A 469 10.13 -38.19 -43.77
N ALA A 470 9.46 -37.12 -44.15
CA ALA A 470 9.52 -35.87 -43.44
C ALA A 470 8.84 -36.07 -42.09
N THR A 471 9.62 -36.24 -41.04
CA THR A 471 9.14 -36.33 -39.66
C THR A 471 8.60 -34.98 -39.24
N THR A 472 7.29 -34.76 -39.43
CA THR A 472 6.61 -33.55 -38.97
C THR A 472 6.43 -33.68 -37.46
N THR A 473 7.36 -33.16 -36.68
CA THR A 473 7.21 -32.99 -35.24
C THR A 473 6.15 -31.92 -34.99
N SER A 474 4.93 -32.34 -34.68
CA SER A 474 3.87 -31.41 -34.25
C SER A 474 4.17 -30.97 -32.82
N SER A 475 4.64 -29.72 -32.67
CA SER A 475 4.77 -29.07 -31.35
C SER A 475 3.45 -28.43 -30.96
N VAL A 476 2.92 -28.77 -29.80
CA VAL A 476 1.74 -28.10 -29.19
C VAL A 476 2.19 -27.06 -28.20
N THR A 477 1.70 -25.83 -28.36
CA THR A 477 1.94 -24.76 -27.41
C THR A 477 0.98 -24.90 -26.22
N LYS A 478 1.50 -24.98 -25.01
CA LYS A 478 0.73 -25.03 -23.77
C LYS A 478 1.02 -23.82 -22.93
N VAL A 479 -0.04 -23.15 -22.45
CA VAL A 479 0.09 -22.08 -21.44
C VAL A 479 0.37 -22.72 -20.08
N VAL A 480 1.43 -22.29 -19.43
CA VAL A 480 1.86 -22.71 -18.10
C VAL A 480 1.63 -21.57 -17.14
N LYS A 481 0.97 -21.84 -16.02
CA LYS A 481 0.75 -20.89 -14.92
C LYS A 481 1.63 -21.28 -13.74
N ARG A 482 2.32 -20.29 -13.15
CA ARG A 482 3.15 -20.49 -11.96
C ARG A 482 2.86 -19.42 -10.95
N SER A 483 2.63 -19.82 -9.69
CA SER A 483 2.48 -18.88 -8.58
C SER A 483 3.81 -18.17 -8.30
N LEU A 484 3.77 -16.83 -8.31
CA LEU A 484 4.90 -15.99 -7.93
C LEU A 484 4.78 -15.57 -6.45
N PHE A 485 3.63 -15.00 -6.05
CA PHE A 485 3.32 -14.70 -4.67
C PHE A 485 1.96 -15.28 -4.30
N ALA A 486 1.93 -16.18 -3.34
CA ALA A 486 0.69 -16.74 -2.81
C ALA A 486 0.08 -15.80 -1.76
N VAL A 487 -1.23 -15.98 -1.49
CA VAL A 487 -1.90 -15.35 -0.34
C VAL A 487 -1.15 -15.71 0.93
N GLY A 488 -0.96 -14.74 1.82
CA GLY A 488 -0.23 -14.91 3.07
C GLY A 488 1.29 -14.80 2.96
N ASN A 489 1.87 -14.73 1.73
CA ASN A 489 3.29 -14.40 1.61
C ASN A 489 3.55 -13.01 2.20
N THR A 490 4.60 -12.89 3.00
CA THR A 490 4.96 -11.59 3.59
C THR A 490 5.81 -10.76 2.63
N TYR A 491 5.69 -9.42 2.73
CA TYR A 491 6.58 -8.50 2.04
C TYR A 491 7.20 -7.49 3.02
N PRO A 492 8.34 -6.86 2.69
CA PRO A 492 9.08 -6.95 1.42
C PRO A 492 9.73 -8.33 1.21
N GLN A 493 9.76 -8.82 -0.06
CA GLN A 493 10.33 -10.11 -0.43
C GLN A 493 10.83 -10.11 -1.88
N LYS A 494 11.95 -10.80 -2.14
CA LYS A 494 12.46 -11.06 -3.49
C LYS A 494 12.21 -12.51 -3.88
N LYS A 495 11.88 -12.75 -5.16
CA LYS A 495 11.70 -14.09 -5.74
C LYS A 495 12.33 -14.16 -7.12
N VAL A 496 12.86 -15.34 -7.46
CA VAL A 496 13.43 -15.62 -8.77
C VAL A 496 12.58 -16.70 -9.45
N MET A 497 12.21 -16.47 -10.71
CA MET A 497 11.54 -17.45 -11.54
C MET A 497 12.45 -17.81 -12.71
N THR A 498 12.60 -19.12 -12.98
CA THR A 498 13.45 -19.60 -14.06
C THR A 498 12.60 -20.18 -15.20
N PHE A 499 12.87 -19.74 -16.42
CA PHE A 499 12.29 -20.24 -17.67
C PHE A 499 13.32 -21.13 -18.36
N ASN A 500 13.27 -22.45 -18.09
CA ASN A 500 14.32 -23.41 -18.50
C ASN A 500 14.28 -23.81 -19.96
N LYS A 501 13.17 -23.58 -20.69
CA LYS A 501 12.95 -24.10 -22.05
C LYS A 501 12.80 -23.02 -23.13
N HIS A 502 13.08 -21.77 -22.79
CA HIS A 502 13.04 -20.65 -23.71
C HIS A 502 14.46 -20.37 -24.24
N THR A 503 14.65 -20.54 -25.53
CA THR A 503 15.92 -20.32 -26.24
C THR A 503 15.82 -19.18 -27.25
N SER A 504 14.64 -18.58 -27.37
CA SER A 504 14.34 -17.44 -28.23
C SER A 504 13.53 -16.40 -27.45
N ASP A 505 13.40 -15.23 -28.01
CA ASP A 505 12.59 -14.15 -27.47
C ASP A 505 11.16 -14.61 -27.24
N PHE A 506 10.55 -14.18 -26.13
CA PHE A 506 9.22 -14.64 -25.71
C PHE A 506 8.48 -13.59 -24.89
N VAL A 507 7.18 -13.82 -24.69
CA VAL A 507 6.31 -12.98 -23.87
C VAL A 507 5.78 -13.79 -22.70
N PHE A 508 5.68 -13.16 -21.53
CA PHE A 508 4.95 -13.71 -20.40
C PHE A 508 4.05 -12.66 -19.76
N ALA A 509 2.96 -13.10 -19.16
CA ALA A 509 2.02 -12.23 -18.46
C ALA A 509 2.15 -12.42 -16.94
N VAL A 510 1.98 -11.34 -16.21
CA VAL A 510 1.78 -11.34 -14.76
C VAL A 510 0.31 -11.05 -14.50
N ASN A 511 -0.36 -11.93 -13.78
CA ASN A 511 -1.79 -11.86 -13.53
C ASN A 511 -2.09 -12.06 -12.04
N TYR A 512 -3.30 -11.68 -11.61
CA TYR A 512 -3.83 -12.14 -10.33
C TYR A 512 -4.34 -13.57 -10.48
N GLY A 513 -3.95 -14.44 -9.56
CA GLY A 513 -4.48 -15.79 -9.47
C GLY A 513 -5.94 -15.79 -9.05
N VAL A 514 -6.76 -16.58 -9.73
CA VAL A 514 -8.16 -16.79 -9.35
C VAL A 514 -8.25 -18.06 -8.52
N ASN A 515 -8.61 -17.91 -7.25
CA ASN A 515 -8.79 -19.04 -6.33
C ASN A 515 -9.96 -18.78 -5.35
N GLU A 516 -10.15 -19.65 -4.37
CA GLU A 516 -11.18 -19.51 -3.34
C GLU A 516 -11.03 -18.22 -2.51
N HIS A 517 -9.80 -17.72 -2.34
CA HIS A 517 -9.49 -16.50 -1.59
C HIS A 517 -9.75 -15.22 -2.40
N LEU A 518 -9.87 -15.32 -3.73
CA LEU A 518 -10.16 -14.20 -4.62
C LEU A 518 -11.29 -14.57 -5.58
N PRO A 519 -12.55 -14.55 -5.11
CA PRO A 519 -13.71 -14.87 -5.93
C PRO A 519 -13.93 -13.82 -7.04
N LYS A 520 -14.63 -14.20 -8.10
CA LYS A 520 -14.92 -13.32 -9.25
C LYS A 520 -15.57 -11.99 -8.85
N LYS A 521 -16.36 -11.97 -7.76
CA LYS A 521 -16.95 -10.73 -7.22
C LYS A 521 -15.89 -9.76 -6.77
N GLU A 522 -14.87 -10.22 -6.03
CA GLU A 522 -13.75 -9.38 -5.57
C GLU A 522 -12.90 -8.87 -6.73
N LEU A 523 -12.68 -9.70 -7.75
CA LEU A 523 -11.95 -9.27 -8.96
C LEU A 523 -12.68 -8.14 -9.69
N ARG A 524 -14.02 -8.18 -9.77
CA ARG A 524 -14.81 -7.07 -10.35
C ARG A 524 -14.66 -5.78 -9.54
N MET A 525 -14.60 -5.87 -8.22
CA MET A 525 -14.35 -4.71 -7.35
C MET A 525 -12.90 -4.22 -7.43
N ALA A 526 -11.96 -5.13 -7.59
CA ALA A 526 -10.53 -4.80 -7.76
C ALA A 526 -10.21 -4.21 -9.15
N GLY A 527 -11.00 -4.54 -10.18
CA GLY A 527 -10.94 -4.00 -11.53
C GLY A 527 -10.43 -5.00 -12.57
N THR A 528 -9.15 -5.32 -12.64
CA THR A 528 -8.58 -6.19 -13.68
C THR A 528 -7.83 -7.37 -13.09
N THR A 529 -7.88 -8.52 -13.79
CA THR A 529 -7.08 -9.69 -13.47
C THR A 529 -5.67 -9.61 -14.06
N ASN A 530 -5.51 -8.91 -15.16
CA ASN A 530 -4.22 -8.73 -15.83
C ASN A 530 -3.45 -7.58 -15.18
N HIS A 531 -2.24 -7.88 -14.71
CA HIS A 531 -1.35 -6.89 -14.11
C HIS A 531 -0.42 -6.27 -15.16
N SER A 532 0.32 -7.09 -15.91
CA SER A 532 1.25 -6.65 -16.95
C SER A 532 1.62 -7.77 -17.91
N SER A 533 2.00 -7.37 -19.13
CA SER A 533 2.62 -8.25 -20.12
C SER A 533 4.07 -7.79 -20.31
N ILE A 534 4.99 -8.74 -20.28
CA ILE A 534 6.43 -8.50 -20.37
C ILE A 534 6.97 -9.19 -21.62
N GLN A 535 7.54 -8.39 -22.51
CA GLN A 535 8.25 -8.86 -23.69
C GLN A 535 9.74 -9.00 -23.35
N VAL A 536 10.31 -10.17 -23.61
CA VAL A 536 11.71 -10.50 -23.36
C VAL A 536 12.43 -10.60 -24.69
N GLU A 537 13.41 -9.72 -24.87
CA GLU A 537 14.18 -9.59 -26.11
C GLU A 537 15.66 -9.91 -25.87
N GLY A 538 16.37 -10.27 -26.95
CA GLY A 538 17.81 -10.55 -26.91
C GLY A 538 18.17 -11.97 -26.45
N VAL A 539 17.19 -12.80 -26.16
CA VAL A 539 17.41 -14.20 -25.74
C VAL A 539 18.05 -14.99 -26.87
N THR A 540 17.53 -14.88 -28.07
CA THR A 540 18.04 -15.57 -29.27
C THR A 540 19.52 -15.25 -29.49
N ALA A 541 19.90 -13.97 -29.42
CA ALA A 541 21.28 -13.52 -29.62
C ALA A 541 22.21 -14.03 -28.50
N ALA A 542 21.76 -13.99 -27.25
CA ALA A 542 22.53 -14.50 -26.11
C ALA A 542 22.79 -16.00 -26.22
N PHE A 543 21.77 -16.78 -26.59
CA PHE A 543 21.92 -18.22 -26.78
C PHE A 543 22.86 -18.55 -27.95
N GLN A 544 22.73 -17.88 -29.09
CA GLN A 544 23.65 -18.07 -30.22
C GLN A 544 25.10 -17.82 -29.85
N LYS A 545 25.35 -16.72 -29.13
CA LYS A 545 26.71 -16.33 -28.67
C LYS A 545 27.30 -17.36 -27.72
N HIS A 546 26.61 -17.63 -26.60
CA HIS A 546 27.20 -18.42 -25.52
C HIS A 546 27.20 -19.94 -25.79
N LEU A 547 26.30 -20.46 -26.64
CA LEU A 547 26.39 -21.85 -27.12
C LEU A 547 27.59 -22.02 -28.03
N SER A 548 27.91 -21.05 -28.92
CA SER A 548 29.11 -21.12 -29.77
C SER A 548 30.42 -21.03 -28.96
N GLU A 549 30.37 -20.51 -27.75
CA GLU A 549 31.50 -20.44 -26.81
C GLU A 549 31.60 -21.68 -25.88
N GLY A 550 30.76 -22.69 -26.07
CA GLY A 550 30.74 -23.92 -25.28
C GLY A 550 30.01 -23.82 -23.94
N GLY A 551 29.15 -22.81 -23.77
CA GLY A 551 28.33 -22.66 -22.57
C GLY A 551 27.09 -23.55 -22.55
N GLU A 552 26.81 -24.19 -21.42
CA GLU A 552 25.58 -24.96 -21.20
C GLU A 552 24.47 -24.07 -20.67
N PRO A 553 23.26 -23.97 -21.28
CA PRO A 553 22.21 -23.11 -20.80
C PRO A 553 21.55 -23.67 -19.54
N LYS A 554 21.46 -22.84 -18.49
CA LYS A 554 20.73 -23.13 -17.25
C LYS A 554 19.37 -22.43 -17.18
N GLY A 555 18.99 -21.71 -18.25
CA GLY A 555 17.71 -21.03 -18.39
C GLY A 555 17.78 -19.52 -18.19
N ILE A 556 16.62 -18.89 -18.30
CA ILE A 556 16.45 -17.44 -18.12
C ILE A 556 15.84 -17.21 -16.76
N LYS A 557 16.52 -16.41 -15.93
CA LYS A 557 16.04 -16.03 -14.60
C LYS A 557 15.43 -14.64 -14.63
N ALA A 558 14.20 -14.52 -14.13
CA ALA A 558 13.53 -13.26 -13.89
C ALA A 558 13.51 -12.98 -12.37
N HIS A 559 14.06 -11.85 -11.99
CA HIS A 559 14.16 -11.41 -10.60
C HIS A 559 13.01 -10.47 -10.27
N PHE A 560 12.10 -10.91 -9.42
CA PHE A 560 10.96 -10.13 -8.94
C PHE A 560 11.20 -9.66 -7.52
N SER A 561 10.71 -8.46 -7.20
CA SER A 561 10.66 -7.95 -5.84
C SER A 561 9.31 -7.34 -5.54
N MET A 562 8.73 -7.72 -4.41
CA MET A 562 7.65 -6.97 -3.76
C MET A 562 8.32 -6.06 -2.74
N ASP A 563 8.18 -4.75 -2.92
CA ASP A 563 8.84 -3.75 -2.06
C ASP A 563 8.08 -3.49 -0.75
N ASP A 564 8.59 -2.56 0.07
CA ASP A 564 7.96 -2.14 1.33
C ASP A 564 6.58 -1.47 1.13
N SER A 565 6.27 -1.01 -0.08
CA SER A 565 4.97 -0.45 -0.46
C SER A 565 3.98 -1.52 -0.94
N GLY A 566 4.39 -2.80 -0.97
CA GLY A 566 3.61 -3.88 -1.56
C GLY A 566 3.46 -3.75 -3.07
N VAL A 567 4.39 -3.06 -3.74
CA VAL A 567 4.42 -2.90 -5.20
C VAL A 567 5.36 -3.93 -5.81
N LEU A 568 4.86 -4.61 -6.85
CA LEU A 568 5.62 -5.60 -7.58
C LEU A 568 6.51 -4.94 -8.63
N HIS A 569 7.79 -5.31 -8.63
CA HIS A 569 8.79 -4.89 -9.61
C HIS A 569 9.46 -6.11 -10.26
N LEU A 570 9.71 -6.01 -11.56
CA LEU A 570 10.68 -6.86 -12.25
C LEU A 570 12.04 -6.16 -12.16
N ALA A 571 12.91 -6.65 -11.27
CA ALA A 571 14.20 -6.01 -10.97
C ALA A 571 15.25 -6.26 -12.07
N GLY A 572 15.10 -7.35 -12.83
CA GLY A 572 16.00 -7.69 -13.92
C GLY A 572 15.75 -9.08 -14.48
N MET A 573 16.34 -9.35 -15.63
CA MET A 573 16.36 -10.67 -16.24
C MET A 573 17.77 -11.01 -16.70
N GLU A 574 18.15 -12.29 -16.57
CA GLU A 574 19.45 -12.80 -16.99
C GLU A 574 19.33 -14.16 -17.65
N ALA A 575 20.06 -14.38 -18.74
CA ALA A 575 20.29 -15.70 -19.30
C ALA A 575 21.52 -16.31 -18.63
N VAL A 576 21.38 -17.49 -18.04
CA VAL A 576 22.44 -18.15 -17.27
C VAL A 576 23.01 -19.30 -18.09
N PHE A 577 24.34 -19.25 -18.28
CA PHE A 577 25.12 -20.30 -18.93
C PHE A 577 26.22 -20.77 -17.97
N GLU A 578 26.45 -22.08 -17.92
CA GLU A 578 27.56 -22.66 -17.20
C GLU A 578 28.66 -23.01 -18.20
N LYS A 579 29.88 -22.58 -17.95
CA LYS A 579 31.05 -22.87 -18.79
C LYS A 579 32.11 -23.55 -17.93
N SER A 580 32.51 -24.76 -18.34
CA SER A 580 33.68 -25.38 -17.70
C SER A 580 34.92 -24.66 -18.15
N VAL A 581 35.59 -23.96 -17.25
CA VAL A 581 36.90 -23.42 -17.47
C VAL A 581 37.87 -24.40 -16.85
N ALA A 582 38.73 -25.00 -17.69
CA ALA A 582 39.87 -25.74 -17.15
C ALA A 582 40.78 -24.73 -16.46
N VAL A 583 40.85 -24.79 -15.17
CA VAL A 583 41.77 -23.97 -14.40
C VAL A 583 43.12 -24.68 -14.47
N GLU A 584 44.08 -24.08 -15.18
CA GLU A 584 45.48 -24.44 -15.06
C GLU A 584 46.02 -23.87 -13.73
N GLU A 585 45.62 -24.51 -12.64
CA GLU A 585 45.88 -24.01 -11.28
C GLU A 585 47.04 -24.72 -10.58
N GLU A 586 47.95 -25.45 -11.26
CA GLU A 586 48.91 -26.25 -10.51
C GLU A 586 50.37 -25.83 -10.61
N GLU A 587 50.76 -24.80 -11.39
CA GLU A 587 52.18 -24.44 -11.47
C GLU A 587 52.56 -23.11 -10.77
N GLU A 588 51.66 -22.19 -10.53
CA GLU A 588 52.00 -20.95 -9.83
C GLU A 588 51.92 -21.09 -8.29
N GLU A 589 50.96 -21.80 -7.72
CA GLU A 589 50.91 -22.01 -6.26
C GLU A 589 52.08 -22.86 -5.73
N LYS A 590 52.52 -23.89 -6.49
CA LYS A 590 53.74 -24.66 -6.10
C LYS A 590 55.00 -23.86 -6.14
N LYS A 591 55.12 -22.85 -7.01
CA LYS A 591 56.29 -21.97 -7.05
C LYS A 591 56.26 -20.94 -5.92
N GLU A 592 55.09 -20.43 -5.55
CA GLU A 592 54.96 -19.53 -4.40
C GLU A 592 55.17 -20.27 -3.07
N GLU A 593 54.66 -21.49 -2.87
CA GLU A 593 54.93 -22.30 -1.68
C GLU A 593 56.39 -22.73 -1.56
N GLU A 594 57.09 -23.11 -2.66
CA GLU A 594 58.53 -23.42 -2.63
C GLU A 594 59.37 -22.17 -2.38
N GLU A 595 59.02 -20.98 -2.84
CA GLU A 595 59.71 -19.74 -2.52
C GLU A 595 59.46 -19.28 -1.08
N GLU A 596 58.26 -19.44 -0.52
CA GLU A 596 57.97 -19.14 0.89
C GLU A 596 58.67 -20.12 1.85
N GLU A 597 58.70 -21.44 1.55
CA GLU A 597 59.43 -22.41 2.37
C GLU A 597 60.94 -22.17 2.34
N SER A 598 61.50 -21.78 1.17
CA SER A 598 62.90 -21.42 1.06
C SER A 598 63.24 -20.13 1.81
N THR A 599 62.35 -19.20 1.86
CA THR A 599 62.51 -17.91 2.55
C THR A 599 62.37 -18.07 4.07
N LEU A 600 61.45 -18.88 4.54
CA LEU A 600 61.28 -19.26 5.95
C LEU A 600 62.45 -20.06 6.49
N SER A 601 63.05 -20.97 5.70
CA SER A 601 64.19 -21.75 6.08
C SER A 601 65.46 -20.88 6.19
N ARG A 602 65.66 -19.87 5.31
CA ARG A 602 66.74 -18.86 5.41
C ARG A 602 66.55 -17.94 6.61
N LEU A 603 65.34 -17.50 6.94
CA LEU A 603 65.08 -16.72 8.15
C LEU A 603 65.35 -17.53 9.43
N GLY A 604 64.94 -18.80 9.47
CA GLY A 604 65.23 -19.72 10.60
C GLY A 604 66.71 -19.92 10.86
N SER A 605 67.54 -20.08 9.79
CA SER A 605 68.96 -20.22 9.91
C SER A 605 69.64 -18.93 10.34
N THR A 606 69.13 -17.77 9.96
CA THR A 606 69.69 -16.45 10.36
C THR A 606 69.34 -16.15 11.82
N ILE A 607 68.17 -16.49 12.28
CA ILE A 607 67.76 -16.35 13.70
C ILE A 607 68.56 -17.30 14.60
N SER A 608 68.81 -18.56 14.20
CA SER A 608 69.68 -19.49 14.94
C SER A 608 71.12 -19.02 15.08
N LYS A 609 71.70 -18.39 14.06
CA LYS A 609 73.03 -17.78 14.13
C LYS A 609 73.11 -16.58 15.08
N LEU A 610 72.06 -15.74 15.10
CA LEU A 610 71.95 -14.59 16.00
C LEU A 610 71.78 -14.99 17.48
N PHE A 611 71.17 -16.13 17.77
CA PHE A 611 71.06 -16.66 19.12
C PHE A 611 72.33 -17.42 19.57
N ALA A 612 73.14 -18.02 18.67
CA ALA A 612 74.42 -18.67 18.97
C ALA A 612 75.54 -17.66 19.33
N GLU A 613 75.55 -16.46 18.70
CA GLU A 613 76.49 -15.38 19.03
C GLU A 613 76.22 -14.63 20.33
N ARG A 614 75.04 -14.84 20.96
CA ARG A 614 74.64 -14.22 22.24
C ARG A 614 74.92 -15.09 23.46
N SER A 615 75.35 -16.35 23.29
CA SER A 615 75.69 -17.27 24.38
C SER A 615 77.24 -17.36 24.67
N GLU A 616 78.11 -16.60 23.99
CA GLU A 616 79.53 -16.54 24.21
C GLU A 616 80.04 -15.12 24.52
N SER A 617 79.26 -14.27 25.21
CA SER A 617 79.81 -13.02 25.76
C SER A 617 79.27 -12.72 27.16
#